data_15ed3f54c6811e2c05cd7c2b46f98e37
#
_entry.id   15ed3f54c6811e2c05cd7c2b46f98e37
#
_cell.length_a   1.000
_cell.length_b   1.000
_cell.length_c   1.000
_cell.angle_alpha   90.00
_cell.angle_beta   90.00
_cell.angle_gamma   90.00
#
_symmetry.space_group_name_H-M   'P 1'
#
loop_
_entity.id
_entity.type
_entity.pdbx_description
1 polymer ?
#
loop_
_entity_poly.entity_id
_entity_poly.type
_entity_poly.pdbx_seq_one_letter_code
_entity_poly.pdbx_strand_id
1 'polypeptide(L)'
;MAETTPNIAAPGSPAVDATLYLHPQTLARLGSFELRAKHIVEGVTSGMHRSPYQGFSVEFAQHRPYAFGDDIRRLDWKVYGRSDKLYVKQHQQETNLDLVIMVDGSGSMNFGSRLFAEASGTGRKTSVQGGENWTKFDHATAVAAAMSYIALRQGDRAGMLVYADQVLSIIRQSGAQGQWRQIVNMLATHPVDKPTDLPRAMDQLLAKVTNRCLLVIISDFYTDPQSIRTALARAKHKRHDAILFQIVDQREATFDFGDELPFVGLEGEPKIRIDPRSIRKSYLEAFRSHQTEVQRIARSFGFDFQVVNTHDWLGPPLAAFIARRNAQIKKLKVG
;
A
#
# COMPACT_ATOMS: atom_id res chain seq x y z
N MET A 1 53.68 -5.64 -24.34
CA MET A 1 52.44 -5.03 -24.89
C MET A 1 51.31 -5.51 -24.05
N ALA A 2 50.82 -4.69 -23.12
CA ALA A 2 49.70 -5.00 -22.25
C ALA A 2 48.48 -4.23 -22.81
N GLU A 3 47.48 -4.99 -23.24
CA GLU A 3 46.21 -4.43 -23.70
C GLU A 3 45.40 -3.90 -22.50
N THR A 4 45.20 -2.62 -22.48
CA THR A 4 44.34 -1.91 -21.53
C THR A 4 42.89 -2.04 -22.02
N THR A 5 42.12 -2.87 -21.36
CA THR A 5 40.64 -2.92 -21.53
C THR A 5 40.06 -1.62 -20.99
N PRO A 6 39.21 -0.90 -21.76
CA PRO A 6 38.49 0.25 -21.24
C PRO A 6 37.39 -0.16 -20.26
N ASN A 7 37.51 0.33 -19.05
CA ASN A 7 36.50 0.24 -18.01
C ASN A 7 35.29 1.11 -18.43
N ILE A 8 34.27 0.49 -18.98
CA ILE A 8 32.99 1.14 -19.25
C ILE A 8 32.24 1.29 -17.91
N ALA A 9 32.43 2.45 -17.30
CA ALA A 9 31.60 2.87 -16.17
C ALA A 9 30.13 2.90 -16.64
N ALA A 10 29.28 2.11 -15.99
CA ALA A 10 27.84 2.18 -16.17
C ALA A 10 27.37 3.62 -15.93
N PRO A 11 26.45 4.15 -16.75
CA PRO A 11 25.90 5.49 -16.54
C PRO A 11 25.24 5.50 -15.17
N GLY A 12 25.72 6.39 -14.28
CA GLY A 12 25.17 6.55 -12.94
C GLY A 12 23.67 6.82 -13.04
N SER A 13 22.88 5.95 -12.46
CA SER A 13 21.44 6.19 -12.26
C SER A 13 21.30 7.57 -11.64
N PRO A 14 20.46 8.47 -12.17
CA PRO A 14 20.23 9.77 -11.56
C PRO A 14 19.85 9.55 -10.11
N ALA A 15 20.54 10.21 -9.19
CA ALA A 15 20.24 10.14 -7.78
C ALA A 15 18.77 10.57 -7.62
N VAL A 16 17.90 9.59 -7.34
CA VAL A 16 16.48 9.82 -7.21
C VAL A 16 16.28 10.77 -6.04
N ASP A 17 15.71 11.91 -6.33
CA ASP A 17 15.44 12.91 -5.33
C ASP A 17 14.27 12.46 -4.45
N ALA A 18 14.61 11.75 -3.37
CA ALA A 18 13.66 11.33 -2.34
C ALA A 18 12.84 12.52 -1.78
N THR A 19 13.22 13.76 -2.09
CA THR A 19 12.48 14.95 -1.69
C THR A 19 11.09 15.04 -2.31
N LEU A 20 10.82 14.35 -3.43
CA LEU A 20 9.47 14.26 -4.01
C LEU A 20 8.48 13.70 -2.99
N TYR A 21 8.88 12.69 -2.23
CA TYR A 21 8.07 12.02 -1.21
C TYR A 21 8.36 12.54 0.21
N LEU A 22 9.48 13.22 0.41
CA LEU A 22 9.93 13.81 1.67
C LEU A 22 9.56 15.29 1.79
N HIS A 23 8.77 15.86 0.87
CA HIS A 23 8.44 17.28 0.94
C HIS A 23 7.86 17.63 2.31
N PRO A 24 8.35 18.69 2.99
CA PRO A 24 7.94 19.04 4.35
C PRO A 24 6.43 19.19 4.51
N GLN A 25 5.73 19.70 3.48
CA GLN A 25 4.27 19.80 3.49
C GLN A 25 3.59 18.42 3.42
N THR A 26 4.13 17.47 2.65
CA THR A 26 3.61 16.10 2.62
C THR A 26 3.86 15.41 3.94
N LEU A 27 5.04 15.53 4.50
CA LEU A 27 5.39 14.98 5.82
C LEU A 27 4.61 15.65 6.96
N ALA A 28 4.43 16.97 6.92
CA ALA A 28 3.61 17.70 7.90
C ALA A 28 2.13 17.28 7.83
N ARG A 29 1.59 17.08 6.63
CA ARG A 29 0.24 16.56 6.44
C ARG A 29 0.11 15.11 6.91
N LEU A 30 1.11 14.28 6.65
CA LEU A 30 1.17 12.90 7.16
C LEU A 30 1.27 12.88 8.69
N GLY A 31 2.13 13.69 9.29
CA GLY A 31 2.26 13.79 10.74
C GLY A 31 0.97 14.27 11.43
N SER A 32 0.32 15.30 10.90
CA SER A 32 -0.98 15.77 11.40
C SER A 32 -2.09 14.74 11.19
N PHE A 33 -2.01 13.97 10.12
CA PHE A 33 -2.96 12.90 9.82
C PHE A 33 -2.76 11.70 10.75
N GLU A 34 -1.52 11.29 11.05
CA GLU A 34 -1.21 10.24 12.03
C GLU A 34 -1.80 10.58 13.40
N LEU A 35 -1.66 11.84 13.84
CA LEU A 35 -2.28 12.32 15.07
C LEU A 35 -3.82 12.30 15.01
N ARG A 36 -4.42 12.76 13.91
CA ARG A 36 -5.88 12.72 13.71
C ARG A 36 -6.42 11.31 13.63
N ALA A 37 -5.74 10.43 12.88
CA ALA A 37 -6.14 9.02 12.79
C ALA A 37 -6.02 8.32 14.14
N LYS A 38 -5.00 8.64 14.94
CA LYS A 38 -4.86 8.15 16.31
C LYS A 38 -6.03 8.61 17.18
N HIS A 39 -6.42 9.88 17.13
CA HIS A 39 -7.58 10.42 17.87
C HIS A 39 -8.91 9.82 17.40
N ILE A 40 -9.11 9.61 16.08
CA ILE A 40 -10.32 8.97 15.54
C ILE A 40 -10.40 7.50 16.02
N VAL A 41 -9.28 6.78 16.00
CA VAL A 41 -9.23 5.38 16.45
C VAL A 41 -9.36 5.29 17.97
N GLU A 42 -8.74 6.19 18.73
CA GLU A 42 -8.88 6.26 20.18
C GLU A 42 -10.31 6.65 20.60
N GLY A 43 -10.96 7.56 19.88
CA GLY A 43 -12.37 7.92 20.10
C GLY A 43 -13.34 6.77 19.85
N VAL A 44 -13.06 5.92 18.87
CA VAL A 44 -13.86 4.70 18.59
C VAL A 44 -13.51 3.55 19.56
N THR A 45 -12.27 3.53 20.09
CA THR A 45 -11.83 2.47 21.01
C THR A 45 -12.05 2.76 22.49
N SER A 46 -12.28 4.00 22.89
CA SER A 46 -12.59 4.32 24.29
C SER A 46 -13.94 3.75 24.80
N GLY A 47 -14.75 3.18 23.91
CA GLY A 47 -15.97 2.43 24.28
C GLY A 47 -15.79 0.92 24.38
N MET A 48 -14.62 0.34 24.13
CA MET A 48 -14.44 -1.10 24.14
C MET A 48 -13.26 -1.55 25.01
N HIS A 49 -13.56 -2.37 25.97
CA HIS A 49 -12.72 -3.01 26.97
C HIS A 49 -11.31 -3.40 26.55
N ARG A 50 -10.36 -3.20 27.47
CA ARG A 50 -8.99 -3.77 27.44
C ARG A 50 -9.06 -5.28 27.23
N SER A 51 -8.48 -5.78 26.14
CA SER A 51 -8.36 -7.22 25.89
C SER A 51 -7.39 -7.88 26.86
N PRO A 52 -7.74 -9.03 27.46
CA PRO A 52 -6.93 -9.70 28.48
C PRO A 52 -5.83 -10.64 27.93
N TYR A 53 -5.57 -10.67 26.62
CA TYR A 53 -4.62 -11.62 26.03
C TYR A 53 -3.21 -11.06 25.90
N GLN A 54 -2.27 -11.77 26.55
CA GLN A 54 -0.84 -11.47 26.61
C GLN A 54 -0.05 -12.63 26.02
N GLY A 55 0.71 -12.34 24.99
CA GLY A 55 1.55 -13.31 24.26
C GLY A 55 3.05 -13.06 24.46
N PHE A 56 3.86 -14.03 24.04
CA PHE A 56 5.30 -14.09 24.24
C PHE A 56 6.06 -13.05 23.41
N SER A 57 6.43 -11.93 23.97
CA SER A 57 7.54 -11.09 23.55
C SER A 57 7.96 -10.11 24.64
N VAL A 58 9.14 -9.84 24.69
CA VAL A 58 10.26 -9.53 25.53
C VAL A 58 10.19 -8.20 26.30
N GLU A 59 9.21 -7.33 26.14
CA GLU A 59 9.12 -6.14 26.99
C GLU A 59 8.16 -6.32 28.16
N PHE A 60 8.72 -6.10 29.35
CA PHE A 60 7.98 -6.08 30.61
C PHE A 60 6.97 -4.92 30.59
N ALA A 61 5.66 -5.22 30.66
CA ALA A 61 4.64 -4.19 30.68
C ALA A 61 4.22 -3.80 32.10
N GLN A 62 3.87 -4.79 32.92
CA GLN A 62 3.46 -4.57 34.31
C GLN A 62 3.42 -5.88 35.09
N HIS A 63 3.40 -5.76 36.41
CA HIS A 63 3.06 -6.88 37.30
C HIS A 63 1.55 -6.92 37.54
N ARG A 64 0.95 -8.11 37.43
CA ARG A 64 -0.42 -8.39 37.86
C ARG A 64 -0.39 -9.35 39.06
N PRO A 65 -1.21 -9.15 40.07
CA PRO A 65 -1.35 -10.18 41.13
C PRO A 65 -1.71 -11.54 40.53
N TYR A 66 -1.11 -12.58 41.03
CA TYR A 66 -1.41 -13.97 40.64
C TYR A 66 -2.87 -14.30 40.94
N ALA A 67 -3.54 -14.92 40.01
CA ALA A 67 -4.86 -15.50 40.20
C ALA A 67 -4.78 -17.03 40.02
N PHE A 68 -5.61 -17.76 40.73
CA PHE A 68 -5.63 -19.22 40.65
C PHE A 68 -5.92 -19.67 39.21
N GLY A 69 -5.02 -20.49 38.62
CA GLY A 69 -5.06 -20.92 37.22
C GLY A 69 -4.03 -20.23 36.31
N ASP A 70 -3.30 -19.23 36.79
CA ASP A 70 -2.21 -18.63 36.04
C ASP A 70 -0.99 -19.59 35.96
N ASP A 71 -0.26 -19.51 34.81
CA ASP A 71 0.95 -20.31 34.59
C ASP A 71 2.07 -19.89 35.56
N ILE A 72 2.48 -20.81 36.43
CA ILE A 72 3.51 -20.62 37.43
C ILE A 72 4.87 -20.22 36.84
N ARG A 73 5.14 -20.58 35.56
CA ARG A 73 6.38 -20.22 34.86
C ARG A 73 6.51 -18.71 34.62
N ARG A 74 5.41 -17.98 34.70
CA ARG A 74 5.35 -16.51 34.50
C ARG A 74 5.43 -15.74 35.83
N LEU A 75 5.56 -16.40 36.98
CA LEU A 75 5.72 -15.74 38.24
C LEU A 75 7.05 -14.98 38.31
N ASP A 76 7.01 -13.78 38.89
CA ASP A 76 8.22 -13.04 39.19
C ASP A 76 8.75 -13.43 40.58
N TRP A 77 9.61 -14.43 40.60
CA TRP A 77 10.26 -14.91 41.82
C TRP A 77 11.11 -13.86 42.52
N LYS A 78 11.63 -12.83 41.79
CA LYS A 78 12.38 -11.73 42.41
C LYS A 78 11.48 -10.78 43.20
N VAL A 79 10.27 -10.52 42.68
CA VAL A 79 9.28 -9.71 43.39
C VAL A 79 8.72 -10.48 44.58
N TYR A 80 8.45 -11.78 44.41
CA TYR A 80 8.02 -12.64 45.50
C TYR A 80 9.02 -12.62 46.67
N GLY A 81 10.32 -12.79 46.40
CA GLY A 81 11.35 -12.77 47.45
C GLY A 81 11.54 -11.43 48.17
N ARG A 82 10.94 -10.33 47.66
CA ARG A 82 11.01 -9.00 48.30
C ARG A 82 9.72 -8.57 48.99
N SER A 83 8.58 -9.01 48.49
CA SER A 83 7.26 -8.50 48.90
C SER A 83 6.34 -9.58 49.49
N ASP A 84 6.76 -10.84 49.44
CA ASP A 84 5.97 -12.02 49.79
C ASP A 84 4.60 -12.10 49.09
N LYS A 85 4.47 -11.44 47.94
CA LYS A 85 3.28 -11.42 47.12
C LYS A 85 3.56 -12.00 45.74
N LEU A 86 2.68 -12.89 45.30
CA LEU A 86 2.80 -13.52 43.99
C LEU A 86 2.32 -12.57 42.85
N TYR A 87 3.22 -12.25 41.97
CA TYR A 87 2.94 -11.45 40.76
C TYR A 87 3.33 -12.22 39.51
N VAL A 88 2.50 -12.10 38.50
CA VAL A 88 2.76 -12.61 37.15
C VAL A 88 3.33 -11.49 36.30
N LYS A 89 4.45 -11.75 35.61
CA LYS A 89 5.00 -10.84 34.60
C LYS A 89 4.07 -10.77 33.40
N GLN A 90 3.54 -9.61 33.16
CA GLN A 90 2.81 -9.33 31.96
C GLN A 90 3.77 -8.73 30.93
N HIS A 91 3.92 -9.39 29.79
CA HIS A 91 4.70 -8.88 28.67
C HIS A 91 3.75 -8.28 27.63
N GLN A 92 4.07 -7.11 27.13
CA GLN A 92 3.34 -6.52 26.04
C GLN A 92 3.87 -7.13 24.75
N GLN A 93 3.02 -7.86 24.03
CA GLN A 93 3.39 -8.37 22.74
C GLN A 93 3.27 -7.23 21.73
N GLU A 94 4.39 -6.71 21.27
CA GLU A 94 4.43 -5.91 20.06
C GLU A 94 4.16 -6.86 18.88
N THR A 95 2.94 -6.86 18.41
CA THR A 95 2.57 -7.55 17.17
C THR A 95 2.90 -6.65 15.98
N ASN A 96 4.12 -6.78 15.48
CA ASN A 96 4.52 -6.12 14.25
C ASN A 96 3.77 -6.75 13.08
N LEU A 97 3.06 -5.94 12.33
CA LEU A 97 2.35 -6.37 11.14
C LEU A 97 3.33 -6.50 9.97
N ASP A 98 3.22 -7.59 9.22
CA ASP A 98 3.85 -7.70 7.91
C ASP A 98 2.96 -7.04 6.87
N LEU A 99 3.44 -5.98 6.26
CA LEU A 99 2.79 -5.24 5.20
C LEU A 99 3.50 -5.50 3.87
N VAL A 100 2.76 -5.80 2.81
CA VAL A 100 3.27 -5.80 1.44
C VAL A 100 2.38 -4.91 0.59
N ILE A 101 2.98 -3.90 -0.03
CA ILE A 101 2.29 -3.02 -0.96
C ILE A 101 2.64 -3.44 -2.38
N MET A 102 1.62 -3.72 -3.17
CA MET A 102 1.71 -4.06 -4.58
C MET A 102 1.27 -2.87 -5.41
N VAL A 103 2.15 -2.32 -6.23
CA VAL A 103 1.86 -1.18 -7.11
C VAL A 103 1.86 -1.67 -8.54
N ASP A 104 0.77 -1.40 -9.22
CA ASP A 104 0.62 -1.68 -10.66
C ASP A 104 1.45 -0.68 -11.45
N GLY A 105 2.32 -1.20 -12.30
CA GLY A 105 3.15 -0.45 -13.23
C GLY A 105 2.77 -0.71 -14.69
N SER A 106 1.53 -1.09 -14.96
CA SER A 106 1.01 -1.28 -16.32
C SER A 106 0.90 0.03 -17.10
N GLY A 107 0.80 -0.07 -18.40
CA GLY A 107 0.69 1.08 -19.31
C GLY A 107 -0.52 1.96 -19.02
N SER A 108 -1.65 1.38 -18.64
CA SER A 108 -2.87 2.11 -18.26
C SER A 108 -2.65 3.07 -17.09
N MET A 109 -1.74 2.76 -16.19
CA MET A 109 -1.37 3.61 -15.03
C MET A 109 -0.62 4.89 -15.44
N ASN A 110 -0.13 4.99 -16.68
CA ASN A 110 0.55 6.19 -17.21
C ASN A 110 -0.42 7.30 -17.62
N PHE A 111 -1.72 7.10 -17.48
CA PHE A 111 -2.72 8.13 -17.75
C PHE A 111 -2.80 9.14 -16.60
N GLY A 112 -2.89 10.43 -16.95
CA GLY A 112 -3.11 11.51 -15.99
C GLY A 112 -3.56 12.80 -16.67
N SER A 113 -4.53 13.49 -16.08
CA SER A 113 -5.13 14.70 -16.61
C SER A 113 -4.79 15.97 -15.82
N ARG A 114 -4.18 15.83 -14.65
CA ARG A 114 -3.78 16.95 -13.80
C ARG A 114 -2.33 17.33 -14.04
N LEU A 115 -1.99 18.61 -14.01
CA LEU A 115 -0.60 19.05 -14.13
C LEU A 115 0.23 18.59 -12.92
N PHE A 116 1.43 18.08 -13.17
CA PHE A 116 2.34 17.60 -12.13
C PHE A 116 2.71 18.71 -11.13
N ALA A 117 2.93 19.93 -11.59
CA ALA A 117 3.26 21.08 -10.76
C ALA A 117 2.18 21.39 -9.70
N GLU A 118 0.91 21.18 -10.05
CA GLU A 118 -0.22 21.41 -9.16
C GLU A 118 -0.43 20.26 -8.17
N ALA A 119 -0.23 19.02 -8.66
CA ALA A 119 -0.52 17.82 -7.89
C ALA A 119 0.57 17.50 -6.88
N SER A 120 1.84 17.62 -7.27
CA SER A 120 2.99 17.19 -6.45
C SER A 120 3.22 18.07 -5.23
N GLY A 121 2.88 19.37 -5.31
CA GLY A 121 3.17 20.35 -4.27
C GLY A 121 4.66 20.58 -4.02
N THR A 122 5.53 20.08 -4.89
CA THR A 122 6.99 20.15 -4.76
C THR A 122 7.63 21.32 -5.49
N GLY A 123 6.83 22.07 -6.28
CA GLY A 123 7.32 23.13 -7.18
C GLY A 123 7.99 22.63 -8.46
N ARG A 124 8.12 21.30 -8.65
CA ARG A 124 8.60 20.71 -9.90
C ARG A 124 7.52 20.74 -10.96
N LYS A 125 7.94 20.93 -12.21
CA LYS A 125 7.02 20.94 -13.36
C LYS A 125 6.78 19.56 -13.96
N THR A 126 7.69 18.62 -13.73
CA THR A 126 7.67 17.28 -14.33
C THR A 126 7.84 16.18 -13.29
N SER A 127 7.28 15.01 -13.57
CA SER A 127 7.47 13.79 -12.81
C SER A 127 8.93 13.30 -12.87
N VAL A 128 9.26 12.29 -12.10
CA VAL A 128 10.58 11.61 -12.17
C VAL A 128 10.82 11.05 -13.57
N GLN A 129 9.77 10.69 -14.30
CA GLN A 129 9.81 10.16 -15.66
C GLN A 129 9.80 11.26 -16.73
N GLY A 130 9.80 12.53 -16.35
CA GLY A 130 9.82 13.68 -17.27
C GLY A 130 8.44 14.09 -17.80
N GLY A 131 7.35 13.44 -17.40
CA GLY A 131 5.99 13.80 -17.78
C GLY A 131 5.51 15.08 -17.10
N GLU A 132 4.76 15.91 -17.82
CA GLU A 132 4.17 17.15 -17.30
C GLU A 132 2.88 16.91 -16.51
N ASN A 133 2.24 15.75 -16.69
CA ASN A 133 1.02 15.38 -16.02
C ASN A 133 1.30 14.49 -14.79
N TRP A 134 0.46 14.64 -13.77
CA TRP A 134 0.38 13.75 -12.62
C TRP A 134 -0.42 12.51 -13.02
N THR A 135 0.26 11.40 -13.16
CA THR A 135 -0.33 10.15 -13.63
C THR A 135 -0.99 9.35 -12.49
N LYS A 136 -1.79 8.35 -12.84
CA LYS A 136 -2.29 7.35 -11.87
C LYS A 136 -1.13 6.66 -11.16
N PHE A 137 -0.03 6.39 -11.89
CA PHE A 137 1.18 5.81 -11.29
C PHE A 137 1.84 6.74 -10.28
N ASP A 138 1.99 8.05 -10.57
CA ASP A 138 2.52 9.02 -9.60
C ASP A 138 1.66 9.06 -8.33
N HIS A 139 0.33 9.00 -8.48
CA HIS A 139 -0.59 8.98 -7.36
C HIS A 139 -0.49 7.68 -6.56
N ALA A 140 -0.42 6.54 -7.23
CA ALA A 140 -0.24 5.22 -6.61
C ALA A 140 1.06 5.14 -5.82
N THR A 141 2.17 5.63 -6.39
CA THR A 141 3.48 5.65 -5.72
C THR A 141 3.50 6.58 -4.52
N ALA A 142 2.83 7.75 -4.60
CA ALA A 142 2.69 8.65 -3.45
C ALA A 142 1.90 8.01 -2.31
N VAL A 143 0.78 7.32 -2.62
CA VAL A 143 -0.01 6.55 -1.63
C VAL A 143 0.85 5.44 -1.03
N ALA A 144 1.55 4.66 -1.85
CA ALA A 144 2.40 3.56 -1.41
C ALA A 144 3.55 4.01 -0.50
N ALA A 145 4.25 5.10 -0.88
CA ALA A 145 5.33 5.68 -0.09
C ALA A 145 4.82 6.19 1.28
N ALA A 146 3.66 6.87 1.30
CA ALA A 146 3.04 7.35 2.53
C ALA A 146 2.61 6.21 3.46
N MET A 147 1.98 5.16 2.94
CA MET A 147 1.58 3.98 3.73
C MET A 147 2.78 3.24 4.30
N SER A 148 3.83 3.04 3.49
CA SER A 148 5.09 2.44 3.95
C SER A 148 5.73 3.25 5.07
N TYR A 149 5.73 4.59 4.94
CA TYR A 149 6.26 5.47 5.97
C TYR A 149 5.51 5.33 7.30
N ILE A 150 4.16 5.37 7.23
CA ILE A 150 3.31 5.23 8.41
C ILE A 150 3.53 3.87 9.09
N ALA A 151 3.54 2.78 8.32
CA ALA A 151 3.75 1.43 8.84
C ALA A 151 5.09 1.30 9.56
N LEU A 152 6.18 1.73 8.92
CA LEU A 152 7.52 1.69 9.50
C LEU A 152 7.65 2.55 10.77
N ARG A 153 7.01 3.74 10.79
CA ARG A 153 6.95 4.61 11.99
C ARG A 153 6.21 3.97 13.15
N GLN A 154 5.29 3.06 12.87
CA GLN A 154 4.52 2.32 13.87
C GLN A 154 5.17 0.98 14.25
N GLY A 155 6.42 0.75 13.83
CA GLY A 155 7.16 -0.47 14.15
C GLY A 155 6.81 -1.68 13.28
N ASP A 156 5.97 -1.53 12.25
CA ASP A 156 5.64 -2.62 11.34
C ASP A 156 6.78 -2.92 10.36
N ARG A 157 6.72 -4.08 9.72
CA ARG A 157 7.64 -4.46 8.64
C ARG A 157 6.99 -4.24 7.30
N ALA A 158 7.53 -3.33 6.48
CA ALA A 158 7.00 -3.00 5.16
C ALA A 158 7.85 -3.62 4.05
N GLY A 159 7.19 -4.24 3.07
CA GLY A 159 7.74 -4.67 1.80
C GLY A 159 7.00 -4.02 0.64
N MET A 160 7.60 -4.04 -0.53
CA MET A 160 7.05 -3.43 -1.74
C MET A 160 7.24 -4.35 -2.93
N LEU A 161 6.26 -4.35 -3.83
CA LEU A 161 6.32 -5.04 -5.10
C LEU A 161 5.74 -4.13 -6.17
N VAL A 162 6.48 -3.94 -7.26
CA VAL A 162 5.97 -3.30 -8.50
C VAL A 162 5.82 -4.38 -9.55
N TYR A 163 4.69 -4.40 -10.23
CA TYR A 163 4.36 -5.42 -11.23
C TYR A 163 3.69 -4.79 -12.46
N ALA A 164 3.74 -5.52 -13.55
CA ALA A 164 2.97 -5.30 -14.76
C ALA A 164 2.60 -6.69 -15.33
N ASP A 165 3.13 -7.11 -16.47
CA ASP A 165 3.01 -8.47 -17.02
C ASP A 165 3.70 -9.53 -16.16
N GLN A 166 4.57 -9.09 -15.26
CA GLN A 166 5.29 -9.88 -14.26
C GLN A 166 5.75 -8.97 -13.11
N VAL A 167 6.35 -9.57 -12.07
CA VAL A 167 7.00 -8.78 -11.03
C VAL A 167 8.24 -8.09 -11.60
N LEU A 168 8.22 -6.77 -11.63
CA LEU A 168 9.34 -5.93 -12.08
C LEU A 168 10.38 -5.79 -10.99
N SER A 169 9.93 -5.60 -9.75
CA SER A 169 10.81 -5.42 -8.61
C SER A 169 10.13 -5.82 -7.31
N ILE A 170 10.92 -6.28 -6.33
CA ILE A 170 10.40 -6.65 -5.02
C ILE A 170 11.41 -6.31 -3.92
N ILE A 171 10.91 -5.67 -2.86
CA ILE A 171 11.63 -5.44 -1.61
C ILE A 171 10.91 -6.28 -0.53
N ARG A 172 11.67 -7.12 0.17
CA ARG A 172 11.13 -7.95 1.26
C ARG A 172 10.71 -7.10 2.45
N GLN A 173 9.78 -7.62 3.24
CA GLN A 173 9.31 -6.97 4.46
C GLN A 173 10.47 -6.83 5.46
N SER A 174 10.70 -5.59 5.88
CA SER A 174 11.71 -5.25 6.89
C SER A 174 11.29 -4.02 7.67
N GLY A 175 11.64 -3.97 8.94
CA GLY A 175 11.54 -2.77 9.79
C GLY A 175 12.86 -2.03 9.93
N ALA A 176 13.89 -2.39 9.16
CA ALA A 176 15.23 -1.83 9.27
C ALA A 176 15.26 -0.33 8.94
N GLN A 177 16.18 0.38 9.60
CA GLN A 177 16.45 1.77 9.29
C GLN A 177 16.90 1.90 7.83
N GLY A 178 16.25 2.78 7.07
CA GLY A 178 16.51 2.95 5.63
C GLY A 178 15.58 2.17 4.70
N GLN A 179 14.75 1.25 5.21
CA GLN A 179 13.78 0.49 4.40
C GLN A 179 12.89 1.40 3.56
N TRP A 180 12.37 2.48 4.16
CA TRP A 180 11.52 3.43 3.45
C TRP A 180 12.25 4.10 2.28
N ARG A 181 13.54 4.45 2.43
CA ARG A 181 14.35 5.02 1.34
C ARG A 181 14.53 4.04 0.19
N GLN A 182 14.74 2.75 0.49
CA GLN A 182 14.81 1.70 -0.54
C GLN A 182 13.49 1.59 -1.31
N ILE A 183 12.35 1.62 -0.61
CA ILE A 183 11.02 1.60 -1.21
C ILE A 183 10.83 2.79 -2.15
N VAL A 184 11.11 4.01 -1.70
CA VAL A 184 10.98 5.23 -2.50
C VAL A 184 11.88 5.19 -3.74
N ASN A 185 13.12 4.76 -3.59
CA ASN A 185 14.05 4.62 -4.72
C ASN A 185 13.53 3.63 -5.76
N MET A 186 12.96 2.51 -5.33
CA MET A 186 12.36 1.54 -6.24
C MET A 186 11.17 2.13 -7.01
N LEU A 187 10.26 2.83 -6.33
CA LEU A 187 9.09 3.45 -6.95
C LEU A 187 9.47 4.52 -7.99
N ALA A 188 10.58 5.20 -7.78
CA ALA A 188 11.04 6.27 -8.65
C ALA A 188 11.81 5.79 -9.91
N THR A 189 12.23 4.52 -9.97
CA THR A 189 13.07 3.99 -11.08
C THR A 189 12.29 3.14 -12.08
N HIS A 190 11.03 2.80 -11.82
CA HIS A 190 10.28 1.90 -12.70
C HIS A 190 9.50 2.64 -13.79
N PRO A 191 9.73 2.29 -15.07
CA PRO A 191 8.91 2.74 -16.18
C PRO A 191 7.53 2.06 -16.15
N VAL A 192 6.53 2.75 -16.66
CA VAL A 192 5.14 2.28 -16.78
C VAL A 192 4.82 2.08 -18.26
N ASP A 193 5.10 0.90 -18.81
CA ASP A 193 5.00 0.65 -20.26
C ASP A 193 4.58 -0.79 -20.65
N LYS A 194 4.07 -1.59 -19.68
CA LYS A 194 3.74 -3.01 -19.88
C LYS A 194 2.26 -3.28 -19.58
N PRO A 195 1.67 -4.33 -20.17
CA PRO A 195 0.33 -4.80 -19.78
C PRO A 195 0.32 -5.35 -18.36
N THR A 196 -0.85 -5.50 -17.77
CA THR A 196 -1.00 -6.02 -16.39
C THR A 196 -1.34 -7.51 -16.35
N ASP A 197 -0.71 -8.26 -15.39
CA ASP A 197 -1.07 -9.64 -15.03
C ASP A 197 -1.04 -9.80 -13.51
N LEU A 198 -2.14 -9.39 -12.86
CA LEU A 198 -2.28 -9.47 -11.40
C LEU A 198 -2.20 -10.92 -10.86
N PRO A 199 -2.82 -11.95 -11.49
CA PRO A 199 -2.67 -13.34 -11.05
C PRO A 199 -1.22 -13.82 -11.00
N ARG A 200 -0.45 -13.55 -12.03
CA ARG A 200 0.97 -13.93 -12.11
C ARG A 200 1.82 -13.20 -11.06
N ALA A 201 1.58 -11.89 -10.90
CA ALA A 201 2.26 -11.10 -9.86
C ALA A 201 1.93 -11.63 -8.46
N MET A 202 0.68 -12.00 -8.20
CA MET A 202 0.26 -12.59 -6.94
C MET A 202 0.95 -13.93 -6.68
N ASP A 203 1.05 -14.82 -7.65
CA ASP A 203 1.75 -16.10 -7.49
C ASP A 203 3.23 -15.91 -7.15
N GLN A 204 3.90 -14.98 -7.86
CA GLN A 204 5.30 -14.69 -7.62
C GLN A 204 5.53 -14.06 -6.23
N LEU A 205 4.59 -13.24 -5.75
CA LEU A 205 4.62 -12.71 -4.40
C LEU A 205 4.44 -13.83 -3.36
N LEU A 206 3.39 -14.63 -3.52
CA LEU A 206 3.03 -15.68 -2.56
C LEU A 206 4.08 -16.80 -2.44
N ALA A 207 4.91 -16.96 -3.46
CA ALA A 207 6.08 -17.84 -3.39
C ALA A 207 7.20 -17.30 -2.50
N LYS A 208 7.24 -15.99 -2.26
CA LYS A 208 8.31 -15.31 -1.47
C LYS A 208 7.88 -14.90 -0.07
N VAL A 209 6.57 -14.83 0.18
CA VAL A 209 5.99 -14.44 1.45
C VAL A 209 5.50 -15.65 2.20
N THR A 210 6.14 -15.97 3.33
CA THR A 210 5.83 -17.15 4.16
C THR A 210 4.86 -16.84 5.29
N ASN A 211 4.91 -15.62 5.82
CA ASN A 211 4.08 -15.21 6.95
C ASN A 211 2.77 -14.57 6.47
N ARG A 212 1.75 -14.65 7.32
CA ARG A 212 0.51 -13.91 7.10
C ARG A 212 0.81 -12.42 7.08
N CYS A 213 0.38 -11.71 6.03
CA CYS A 213 0.58 -10.27 5.89
C CYS A 213 -0.70 -9.54 5.48
N LEU A 214 -0.68 -8.23 5.61
CA LEU A 214 -1.64 -7.33 5.00
C LEU A 214 -1.13 -6.96 3.61
N LEU A 215 -1.88 -7.32 2.58
CA LEU A 215 -1.63 -6.91 1.20
C LEU A 215 -2.35 -5.59 0.93
N VAL A 216 -1.64 -4.63 0.37
CA VAL A 216 -2.23 -3.40 -0.18
C VAL A 216 -2.01 -3.42 -1.68
N ILE A 217 -3.07 -3.54 -2.46
CA ILE A 217 -3.00 -3.64 -3.92
C ILE A 217 -3.48 -2.30 -4.50
N ILE A 218 -2.61 -1.62 -5.22
CA ILE A 218 -2.85 -0.30 -5.79
C ILE A 218 -2.75 -0.44 -7.32
N SER A 219 -3.88 -0.32 -8.01
CA SER A 219 -4.02 -0.48 -9.46
C SER A 219 -5.25 0.27 -9.94
N ASP A 220 -5.40 0.52 -11.21
CA ASP A 220 -6.68 0.93 -11.79
C ASP A 220 -7.62 -0.26 -12.03
N PHE A 221 -7.09 -1.50 -11.91
CA PHE A 221 -7.82 -2.75 -12.13
C PHE A 221 -8.48 -2.87 -13.51
N TYR A 222 -7.95 -2.22 -14.54
CA TYR A 222 -8.42 -2.37 -15.91
C TYR A 222 -7.99 -3.71 -16.51
N THR A 223 -8.55 -4.78 -15.97
CA THR A 223 -8.31 -6.15 -16.40
C THR A 223 -9.58 -6.96 -16.23
N ASP A 224 -9.60 -8.16 -16.81
CA ASP A 224 -10.74 -9.07 -16.65
C ASP A 224 -11.08 -9.33 -15.17
N PRO A 225 -12.35 -9.13 -14.76
CA PRO A 225 -12.78 -9.40 -13.38
C PRO A 225 -12.47 -10.80 -12.87
N GLN A 226 -12.44 -11.81 -13.76
CA GLN A 226 -12.09 -13.18 -13.38
C GLN A 226 -10.60 -13.32 -13.00
N SER A 227 -9.73 -12.58 -13.67
CA SER A 227 -8.31 -12.48 -13.30
C SER A 227 -8.14 -11.89 -11.91
N ILE A 228 -8.86 -10.81 -11.60
CA ILE A 228 -8.86 -10.20 -10.25
C ILE A 228 -9.35 -11.23 -9.21
N ARG A 229 -10.47 -11.90 -9.48
CA ARG A 229 -11.01 -12.95 -8.60
C ARG A 229 -9.99 -14.04 -8.33
N THR A 230 -9.29 -14.51 -9.35
CA THR A 230 -8.27 -15.55 -9.24
C THR A 230 -7.11 -15.12 -8.32
N ALA A 231 -6.60 -13.91 -8.51
CA ALA A 231 -5.53 -13.37 -7.68
C ALA A 231 -5.94 -13.24 -6.21
N LEU A 232 -7.14 -12.70 -5.96
CA LEU A 232 -7.66 -12.52 -4.60
C LEU A 232 -7.98 -13.85 -3.91
N ALA A 233 -8.47 -14.85 -4.65
CA ALA A 233 -8.69 -16.19 -4.12
C ALA A 233 -7.39 -16.83 -3.62
N ARG A 234 -6.28 -16.67 -4.38
CA ARG A 234 -4.95 -17.16 -3.98
C ARG A 234 -4.45 -16.48 -2.70
N ALA A 235 -4.59 -15.15 -2.61
CA ALA A 235 -4.24 -14.40 -1.40
C ALA A 235 -5.07 -14.88 -0.19
N LYS A 236 -6.36 -15.08 -0.36
CA LYS A 236 -7.25 -15.59 0.69
C LYS A 236 -6.92 -17.01 1.13
N HIS A 237 -6.61 -17.89 0.17
CA HIS A 237 -6.21 -19.27 0.45
C HIS A 237 -4.96 -19.33 1.33
N LYS A 238 -4.00 -18.44 1.11
CA LYS A 238 -2.79 -18.26 1.93
C LYS A 238 -3.04 -17.49 3.23
N ARG A 239 -4.29 -17.20 3.56
CA ARG A 239 -4.75 -16.50 4.79
C ARG A 239 -4.21 -15.06 4.91
N HIS A 240 -3.79 -14.44 3.80
CA HIS A 240 -3.49 -13.02 3.81
C HIS A 240 -4.79 -12.20 3.92
N ASP A 241 -4.66 -10.98 4.42
CA ASP A 241 -5.70 -9.97 4.37
C ASP A 241 -5.35 -8.95 3.29
N ALA A 242 -6.34 -8.26 2.73
CA ALA A 242 -6.06 -7.30 1.66
C ALA A 242 -6.95 -6.06 1.71
N ILE A 243 -6.38 -4.96 1.19
CA ILE A 243 -7.07 -3.73 0.81
C ILE A 243 -6.76 -3.47 -0.66
N LEU A 244 -7.78 -3.18 -1.44
CA LEU A 244 -7.66 -2.78 -2.82
C LEU A 244 -7.92 -1.28 -2.94
N PHE A 245 -6.97 -0.56 -3.53
CA PHE A 245 -7.11 0.85 -3.89
C PHE A 245 -7.18 0.96 -5.41
N GLN A 246 -8.36 1.27 -5.93
CA GLN A 246 -8.53 1.56 -7.34
C GLN A 246 -8.19 3.02 -7.62
N ILE A 247 -7.12 3.25 -8.37
CA ILE A 247 -6.73 4.60 -8.78
C ILE A 247 -7.47 4.96 -10.05
N VAL A 248 -8.13 6.10 -10.03
CA VAL A 248 -8.95 6.60 -11.13
C VAL A 248 -8.59 8.05 -11.41
N ASP A 249 -8.41 8.41 -12.67
CA ASP A 249 -8.27 9.81 -13.05
C ASP A 249 -9.64 10.48 -13.19
N GLN A 250 -9.71 11.78 -12.87
CA GLN A 250 -10.96 12.54 -12.94
C GLN A 250 -11.58 12.54 -14.33
N ARG A 251 -10.77 12.63 -15.40
CA ARG A 251 -11.27 12.60 -16.77
C ARG A 251 -11.79 11.22 -17.18
N GLU A 252 -11.19 10.14 -16.67
CA GLU A 252 -11.73 8.80 -16.88
C GLU A 252 -13.08 8.64 -16.17
N ALA A 253 -13.19 9.13 -14.92
CA ALA A 253 -14.42 9.03 -14.13
C ALA A 253 -15.59 9.85 -14.70
N THR A 254 -15.31 10.99 -15.35
CA THR A 254 -16.33 11.88 -15.91
C THR A 254 -16.50 11.75 -17.41
N PHE A 255 -15.51 11.15 -18.09
CA PHE A 255 -15.38 11.10 -19.53
C PHE A 255 -15.57 12.48 -20.18
N ASP A 256 -14.90 13.48 -19.60
CA ASP A 256 -14.95 14.86 -20.07
C ASP A 256 -13.75 15.13 -21.01
N PHE A 257 -13.87 14.60 -22.22
CA PHE A 257 -12.98 14.85 -23.32
C PHE A 257 -13.72 15.79 -24.28
N GLY A 258 -13.10 16.92 -24.66
CA GLY A 258 -13.71 17.93 -25.50
C GLY A 258 -14.17 17.43 -26.87
N ASP A 259 -13.58 17.97 -27.94
CA ASP A 259 -13.93 17.58 -29.34
C ASP A 259 -13.21 16.28 -29.76
N GLU A 260 -13.49 15.83 -31.00
CA GLU A 260 -12.88 14.62 -31.58
C GLU A 260 -11.37 14.55 -31.37
N LEU A 261 -10.92 13.61 -30.56
CA LEU A 261 -9.51 13.35 -30.28
C LEU A 261 -9.16 11.91 -30.68
N PRO A 262 -7.95 11.67 -31.17
CA PRO A 262 -7.48 10.30 -31.35
C PRO A 262 -7.23 9.67 -29.98
N PHE A 263 -7.97 8.62 -29.64
CA PHE A 263 -7.66 7.78 -28.49
C PHE A 263 -6.53 6.82 -28.86
N VAL A 264 -5.46 6.85 -28.08
CA VAL A 264 -4.29 5.97 -28.23
C VAL A 264 -4.30 5.00 -27.06
N GLY A 265 -4.31 3.71 -27.34
CA GLY A 265 -4.16 2.70 -26.31
C GLY A 265 -2.80 2.79 -25.64
N LEU A 266 -2.76 2.61 -24.34
CA LEU A 266 -1.53 2.69 -23.52
C LEU A 266 -0.84 1.33 -23.35
N GLU A 267 -1.51 0.25 -23.76
CA GLU A 267 -1.01 -1.13 -23.66
C GLU A 267 -0.84 -1.82 -25.03
N GLY A 268 -0.75 -1.01 -26.09
CA GLY A 268 -0.52 -1.50 -27.46
C GLY A 268 -1.79 -1.63 -28.33
N GLU A 269 -2.93 -1.15 -27.84
CA GLU A 269 -4.15 -1.11 -28.63
C GLU A 269 -4.05 -0.11 -29.79
N PRO A 270 -4.79 -0.34 -30.89
CA PRO A 270 -4.76 0.54 -32.05
C PRO A 270 -5.36 1.92 -31.73
N LYS A 271 -4.87 2.95 -32.45
CA LYS A 271 -5.47 4.28 -32.38
C LYS A 271 -6.88 4.27 -32.95
N ILE A 272 -7.82 4.80 -32.21
CA ILE A 272 -9.23 4.90 -32.61
C ILE A 272 -9.62 6.37 -32.60
N ARG A 273 -10.26 6.83 -33.69
CA ARG A 273 -10.90 8.13 -33.72
C ARG A 273 -12.38 7.96 -33.40
N ILE A 274 -12.81 8.53 -32.33
CA ILE A 274 -14.20 8.44 -31.86
C ILE A 274 -14.62 9.83 -31.40
N ASP A 275 -15.86 10.18 -31.63
CA ASP A 275 -16.50 11.32 -30.97
C ASP A 275 -16.78 10.94 -29.50
N PRO A 276 -16.11 11.59 -28.53
CA PRO A 276 -16.27 11.25 -27.12
C PRO A 276 -17.72 11.42 -26.64
N ARG A 277 -18.45 12.39 -27.21
CA ARG A 277 -19.82 12.68 -26.78
C ARG A 277 -20.78 11.54 -27.15
N SER A 278 -20.55 10.88 -28.29
CA SER A 278 -21.39 9.77 -28.74
C SER A 278 -21.30 8.53 -27.86
N ILE A 279 -20.12 8.24 -27.31
CA ILE A 279 -19.86 7.04 -26.51
C ILE A 279 -19.91 7.28 -25.00
N ARG A 280 -19.95 8.52 -24.54
CA ARG A 280 -19.84 8.90 -23.12
C ARG A 280 -20.78 8.11 -22.21
N LYS A 281 -22.06 7.98 -22.62
CA LYS A 281 -23.05 7.26 -21.81
C LYS A 281 -22.67 5.79 -21.63
N SER A 282 -22.41 5.11 -22.74
CA SER A 282 -22.05 3.68 -22.72
C SER A 282 -20.72 3.42 -21.99
N TYR A 283 -19.74 4.32 -22.16
CA TYR A 283 -18.48 4.25 -21.42
C TYR A 283 -18.72 4.35 -19.91
N LEU A 284 -19.45 5.36 -19.44
CA LEU A 284 -19.71 5.57 -18.01
C LEU A 284 -20.52 4.42 -17.41
N GLU A 285 -21.43 3.82 -18.16
CA GLU A 285 -22.16 2.63 -17.72
C GLU A 285 -21.20 1.43 -17.56
N ALA A 286 -20.38 1.16 -18.57
CA ALA A 286 -19.38 0.09 -18.53
C ALA A 286 -18.36 0.28 -17.39
N PHE A 287 -17.83 1.51 -17.25
CA PHE A 287 -16.90 1.89 -16.20
C PHE A 287 -17.46 1.62 -14.79
N ARG A 288 -18.69 2.11 -14.53
CA ARG A 288 -19.37 1.91 -13.22
C ARG A 288 -19.70 0.44 -12.96
N SER A 289 -20.12 -0.29 -14.01
CA SER A 289 -20.39 -1.73 -13.91
C SER A 289 -19.12 -2.50 -13.53
N HIS A 290 -18.01 -2.23 -14.21
CA HIS A 290 -16.70 -2.83 -13.90
C HIS A 290 -16.26 -2.51 -12.46
N GLN A 291 -16.31 -1.25 -12.06
CA GLN A 291 -15.96 -0.83 -10.69
C GLN A 291 -16.80 -1.54 -9.63
N THR A 292 -18.11 -1.66 -9.87
CA THR A 292 -19.03 -2.37 -8.98
C THR A 292 -18.70 -3.85 -8.88
N GLU A 293 -18.32 -4.47 -10.01
CA GLU A 293 -17.92 -5.88 -10.04
C GLU A 293 -16.61 -6.12 -9.29
N VAL A 294 -15.59 -5.28 -9.48
CA VAL A 294 -14.32 -5.37 -8.72
C VAL A 294 -14.60 -5.23 -7.21
N GLN A 295 -15.43 -4.26 -6.81
CA GLN A 295 -15.82 -4.09 -5.42
C GLN A 295 -16.54 -5.32 -4.87
N ARG A 296 -17.47 -5.91 -5.65
CA ARG A 296 -18.19 -7.12 -5.28
C ARG A 296 -17.26 -8.30 -5.09
N ILE A 297 -16.28 -8.47 -5.98
CA ILE A 297 -15.26 -9.50 -5.89
C ILE A 297 -14.43 -9.31 -4.61
N ALA A 298 -13.88 -8.14 -4.34
CA ALA A 298 -13.10 -7.87 -3.15
C ALA A 298 -13.88 -8.20 -1.87
N ARG A 299 -15.12 -7.72 -1.77
CA ARG A 299 -16.01 -7.96 -0.62
C ARG A 299 -16.34 -9.45 -0.43
N SER A 300 -16.46 -10.22 -1.50
CA SER A 300 -16.76 -11.66 -1.41
C SER A 300 -15.66 -12.45 -0.68
N PHE A 301 -14.42 -11.96 -0.71
CA PHE A 301 -13.30 -12.50 0.06
C PHE A 301 -13.11 -11.85 1.44
N GLY A 302 -13.94 -10.87 1.80
CA GLY A 302 -13.82 -10.10 3.04
C GLY A 302 -12.66 -9.10 2.99
N PHE A 303 -12.30 -8.64 1.79
CA PHE A 303 -11.29 -7.61 1.56
C PHE A 303 -11.95 -6.24 1.41
N ASP A 304 -11.22 -5.19 1.78
CA ASP A 304 -11.69 -3.82 1.61
C ASP A 304 -11.36 -3.33 0.19
N PHE A 305 -12.25 -2.48 -0.31
CA PHE A 305 -12.09 -1.84 -1.61
C PHE A 305 -12.40 -0.34 -1.49
N GLN A 306 -11.53 0.49 -2.01
CA GLN A 306 -11.71 1.93 -2.04
C GLN A 306 -11.25 2.50 -3.38
N VAL A 307 -12.04 3.43 -3.91
CA VAL A 307 -11.68 4.24 -5.08
C VAL A 307 -10.91 5.46 -4.62
N VAL A 308 -9.83 5.78 -5.33
CA VAL A 308 -8.94 6.91 -5.06
C VAL A 308 -8.82 7.72 -6.36
N ASN A 309 -9.29 8.96 -6.34
CA ASN A 309 -9.18 9.84 -7.48
C ASN A 309 -7.84 10.59 -7.46
N THR A 310 -7.18 10.72 -8.61
CA THR A 310 -5.90 11.44 -8.75
C THR A 310 -5.97 12.93 -8.38
N HIS A 311 -7.18 13.50 -8.38
CA HIS A 311 -7.43 14.88 -7.98
C HIS A 311 -7.72 15.05 -6.48
N ASP A 312 -7.98 13.95 -5.78
CA ASP A 312 -8.22 13.98 -4.34
C ASP A 312 -6.91 13.99 -3.56
N TRP A 313 -6.98 14.41 -2.31
CA TRP A 313 -5.86 14.31 -1.40
C TRP A 313 -5.73 12.89 -0.81
N LEU A 314 -4.52 12.53 -0.35
CA LEU A 314 -4.21 11.17 0.08
C LEU A 314 -4.84 10.75 1.43
N GLY A 315 -5.58 11.62 2.10
CA GLY A 315 -6.13 11.34 3.43
C GLY A 315 -7.06 10.13 3.51
N PRO A 316 -8.11 10.04 2.68
CA PRO A 316 -9.05 8.94 2.73
C PRO A 316 -8.41 7.55 2.56
N PRO A 317 -7.55 7.27 1.57
CA PRO A 317 -6.87 5.99 1.46
C PRO A 317 -5.96 5.67 2.65
N LEU A 318 -5.27 6.67 3.19
CA LEU A 318 -4.43 6.48 4.38
C LEU A 318 -5.27 6.16 5.62
N ALA A 319 -6.44 6.79 5.79
CA ALA A 319 -7.38 6.48 6.87
C ALA A 319 -7.89 5.04 6.79
N ALA A 320 -8.29 4.59 5.60
CA ALA A 320 -8.75 3.22 5.37
C ALA A 320 -7.65 2.20 5.66
N PHE A 321 -6.41 2.47 5.22
CA PHE A 321 -5.24 1.65 5.53
C PHE A 321 -5.04 1.51 7.04
N ILE A 322 -5.02 2.63 7.79
CA ILE A 322 -4.80 2.61 9.24
C ILE A 322 -5.93 1.85 9.95
N ALA A 323 -7.18 2.06 9.54
CA ALA A 323 -8.33 1.35 10.11
C ALA A 323 -8.21 -0.17 9.91
N ARG A 324 -7.87 -0.62 8.70
CA ARG A 324 -7.69 -2.05 8.39
C ARG A 324 -6.50 -2.64 9.13
N ARG A 325 -5.36 -1.94 9.15
CA ARG A 325 -4.19 -2.34 9.92
C ARG A 325 -4.54 -2.61 11.39
N ASN A 326 -5.23 -1.67 12.02
CA ASN A 326 -5.61 -1.80 13.42
C ASN A 326 -6.58 -2.97 13.65
N ALA A 327 -7.51 -3.21 12.72
CA ALA A 327 -8.40 -4.37 12.78
C ALA A 327 -7.63 -5.69 12.67
N GLN A 328 -6.58 -5.73 11.84
CA GLN A 328 -5.73 -6.91 11.69
C GLN A 328 -4.90 -7.18 12.95
N ILE A 329 -4.29 -6.16 13.54
CA ILE A 329 -3.55 -6.29 14.80
C ILE A 329 -4.46 -6.84 15.90
N LYS A 330 -5.73 -6.35 15.98
CA LYS A 330 -6.69 -6.91 16.93
C LYS A 330 -6.94 -8.40 16.70
N LYS A 331 -7.08 -8.85 15.45
CA LYS A 331 -7.27 -10.27 15.12
C LYS A 331 -6.06 -11.12 15.51
N LEU A 332 -4.84 -10.59 15.35
CA LEU A 332 -3.60 -11.30 15.73
C LEU A 332 -3.45 -11.42 17.27
N LYS A 333 -4.03 -10.48 18.03
CA LYS A 333 -4.01 -10.50 19.50
C LYS A 333 -5.06 -11.44 20.12
N VAL A 334 -6.08 -11.82 19.39
CA VAL A 334 -7.22 -12.63 19.87
C VAL A 334 -7.09 -14.10 19.46
N GLY A 335 -6.33 -14.42 18.42
CA GLY A 335 -6.07 -15.79 17.96
C GLY A 335 -4.72 -16.31 18.38
#